data_c9e9343158bdd1d86b998b2dbcb56be6
#
_entry.id   c9e9343158bdd1d86b998b2dbcb56be6
#
_cell.length_a   1.000
_cell.length_b   1.000
_cell.length_c   1.000
_cell.angle_alpha   90.00
_cell.angle_beta   90.00
_cell.angle_gamma   90.00
#
_symmetry.space_group_name_H-M   'P 1'
#
loop_
_entity.id
_entity.type
_entity.pdbx_description
1 polymer ?
#
loop_
_entity_poly.entity_id
_entity_poly.type
_entity_poly.pdbx_seq_one_letter_code
_entity_poly.pdbx_strand_id
1 'polypeptide(L)'
;MTQLIHTLLKRPMNSREEQLKAFDRLLTIMDELRLKCPWDQKQTMESLRLLTLEETYELADAILDNDLQEVKKELGDVLLHIVFYAKIGSESGAFDIGDVSHEICEKLIHRHPHIYGDVSVENEEEVKKNWEQLKLKEGNQSVLSGVPKGLPALIKAYRMQEKAAGVGFDWEKPEQVWEKVKEELGEFNDEVKKGDTDAMEAEFGDLIFSMINYARAIGINPENALERTNTKFKKRFTYLESQAELKGLSLSEMSLEEMDVFWNAAKKL
;
A
#
# COMPACT_ATOMS: atom_id res chain seq x y z
N MET A 1 32.24 22.40 -12.08
CA MET A 1 31.71 22.74 -10.75
C MET A 1 30.56 21.78 -10.32
N THR A 2 30.39 20.61 -10.98
CA THR A 2 29.26 19.69 -10.80
C THR A 2 29.68 18.34 -10.18
N GLN A 3 30.90 18.17 -9.68
CA GLN A 3 31.42 16.92 -9.09
C GLN A 3 31.64 16.97 -7.57
N LEU A 4 31.26 18.06 -6.90
CA LEU A 4 31.59 18.28 -5.47
C LEU A 4 30.38 18.10 -4.51
N ILE A 5 29.21 17.72 -4.99
CA ILE A 5 28.00 17.58 -4.13
C ILE A 5 27.71 16.11 -3.75
N HIS A 6 28.50 15.14 -4.20
CA HIS A 6 28.21 13.70 -3.98
C HIS A 6 29.02 13.05 -2.85
N THR A 7 29.64 13.83 -1.98
CA THR A 7 30.28 13.31 -0.76
C THR A 7 29.49 13.75 0.49
N LEU A 8 28.19 13.56 0.49
CA LEU A 8 27.46 13.39 1.74
C LEU A 8 28.00 12.09 2.35
N LEU A 9 28.74 12.21 3.44
CA LEU A 9 29.27 11.11 4.25
C LEU A 9 28.14 10.11 4.49
N LYS A 10 28.12 9.01 3.72
CA LYS A 10 27.21 7.90 4.00
C LYS A 10 27.53 7.43 5.40
N ARG A 11 26.58 7.57 6.32
CA ARG A 11 26.71 7.00 7.66
C ARG A 11 27.15 5.52 7.49
N PRO A 12 28.18 5.06 8.21
CA PRO A 12 28.55 3.64 8.15
C PRO A 12 27.34 2.82 8.59
N MET A 13 27.02 1.78 7.82
CA MET A 13 25.94 0.86 8.12
C MET A 13 26.35 -0.03 9.30
N ASN A 14 25.39 -0.38 10.15
CA ASN A 14 25.60 -1.31 11.24
C ASN A 14 26.02 -2.70 10.70
N SER A 15 26.96 -3.32 11.37
CA SER A 15 27.32 -4.73 11.11
C SER A 15 26.13 -5.66 11.40
N ARG A 16 26.20 -6.88 10.89
CA ARG A 16 25.16 -7.91 11.17
C ARG A 16 25.01 -8.14 12.68
N GLU A 17 26.11 -8.17 13.42
CA GLU A 17 26.09 -8.36 14.86
C GLU A 17 25.40 -7.21 15.59
N GLU A 18 25.66 -5.95 15.19
CA GLU A 18 24.99 -4.77 15.75
C GLU A 18 23.49 -4.77 15.43
N GLN A 19 23.09 -5.19 14.21
CA GLN A 19 21.69 -5.33 13.82
C GLN A 19 20.97 -6.37 14.71
N LEU A 20 21.59 -7.52 14.94
CA LEU A 20 21.05 -8.58 15.81
C LEU A 20 20.94 -8.09 17.25
N LYS A 21 21.95 -7.41 17.80
CA LYS A 21 21.89 -6.82 19.14
C LYS A 21 20.79 -5.77 19.29
N ALA A 22 20.57 -4.95 18.25
CA ALA A 22 19.51 -3.96 18.27
C ALA A 22 18.12 -4.63 18.29
N PHE A 23 17.94 -5.72 17.53
CA PHE A 23 16.69 -6.47 17.53
C PHE A 23 16.47 -7.20 18.87
N ASP A 24 17.47 -7.86 19.42
CA ASP A 24 17.43 -8.50 20.77
C ASP A 24 17.05 -7.49 21.86
N ARG A 25 17.62 -6.28 21.78
CA ARG A 25 17.23 -5.18 22.69
C ARG A 25 15.75 -4.79 22.55
N LEU A 26 15.19 -4.77 21.33
CA LEU A 26 13.77 -4.50 21.11
C LEU A 26 12.89 -5.57 21.76
N LEU A 27 13.26 -6.85 21.63
CA LEU A 27 12.55 -7.95 22.30
C LEU A 27 12.57 -7.79 23.82
N THR A 28 13.73 -7.49 24.38
CA THR A 28 13.88 -7.24 25.83
C THR A 28 12.99 -6.08 26.30
N ILE A 29 12.95 -4.97 25.57
CA ILE A 29 12.09 -3.82 25.88
C ILE A 29 10.62 -4.22 25.82
N MET A 30 10.20 -4.99 24.82
CA MET A 30 8.82 -5.47 24.72
C MET A 30 8.43 -6.35 25.92
N ASP A 31 9.31 -7.25 26.35
CA ASP A 31 9.09 -8.08 27.56
C ASP A 31 8.89 -7.20 28.81
N GLU A 32 9.71 -6.17 28.95
CA GLU A 32 9.60 -5.24 30.07
C GLU A 32 8.32 -4.40 30.03
N LEU A 33 7.93 -3.90 28.86
CA LEU A 33 6.71 -3.14 28.67
C LEU A 33 5.47 -3.99 28.98
N ARG A 34 5.40 -5.21 28.48
CA ARG A 34 4.31 -6.15 28.79
C ARG A 34 4.21 -6.47 30.27
N LEU A 35 5.34 -6.51 30.97
CA LEU A 35 5.37 -6.81 32.43
C LEU A 35 5.04 -5.59 33.30
N LYS A 36 5.44 -4.37 32.87
CA LYS A 36 5.50 -3.19 33.75
C LYS A 36 4.58 -2.05 33.35
N CYS A 37 4.25 -1.90 32.07
CA CYS A 37 3.45 -0.79 31.57
C CYS A 37 1.95 -1.13 31.59
N PRO A 38 1.12 -0.38 32.34
CA PRO A 38 -0.32 -0.67 32.43
C PRO A 38 -1.09 -0.57 31.12
N TRP A 39 -0.58 0.20 30.14
CA TRP A 39 -1.18 0.30 28.82
C TRP A 39 -0.85 -0.93 27.98
N ASP A 40 0.45 -1.29 27.90
CA ASP A 40 0.90 -2.44 27.13
C ASP A 40 0.28 -3.75 27.63
N GLN A 41 0.17 -3.93 28.95
CA GLN A 41 -0.46 -5.11 29.58
C GLN A 41 -1.89 -5.36 29.13
N LYS A 42 -2.64 -4.31 28.79
CA LYS A 42 -4.05 -4.39 28.37
C LYS A 42 -4.23 -4.65 26.87
N GLN A 43 -3.17 -4.52 26.08
CA GLN A 43 -3.30 -4.68 24.64
C GLN A 43 -3.56 -6.13 24.26
N THR A 44 -4.42 -6.30 23.27
CA THR A 44 -4.75 -7.58 22.61
C THR A 44 -4.44 -7.45 21.12
N MET A 45 -4.49 -8.57 20.39
CA MET A 45 -4.34 -8.55 18.94
C MET A 45 -5.42 -7.67 18.28
N GLU A 46 -6.64 -7.70 18.80
CA GLU A 46 -7.76 -6.90 18.30
C GLU A 46 -7.55 -5.40 18.57
N SER A 47 -7.09 -5.02 19.77
CA SER A 47 -6.89 -3.61 20.12
C SER A 47 -5.76 -2.96 19.33
N LEU A 48 -4.71 -3.72 18.99
CA LEU A 48 -3.59 -3.23 18.19
C LEU A 48 -3.88 -3.20 16.69
N ARG A 49 -4.91 -3.93 16.23
CA ARG A 49 -5.19 -4.07 14.79
C ARG A 49 -5.38 -2.72 14.07
N LEU A 50 -6.11 -1.80 14.69
CA LEU A 50 -6.34 -0.48 14.08
C LEU A 50 -5.05 0.34 14.01
N LEU A 51 -4.29 0.35 15.11
CA LEU A 51 -3.00 1.06 15.17
C LEU A 51 -2.01 0.50 14.12
N THR A 52 -1.98 -0.83 13.94
CA THR A 52 -1.14 -1.43 12.89
C THR A 52 -1.51 -0.94 11.47
N LEU A 53 -2.81 -0.75 11.20
CA LEU A 53 -3.25 -0.17 9.93
C LEU A 53 -2.80 1.29 9.78
N GLU A 54 -2.88 2.07 10.86
CA GLU A 54 -2.41 3.45 10.92
C GLU A 54 -0.92 3.53 10.57
N GLU A 55 -0.06 2.79 11.28
CA GLU A 55 1.39 2.76 11.00
C GLU A 55 1.73 2.30 9.57
N THR A 56 0.94 1.36 9.01
CA THR A 56 1.16 0.94 7.62
C THR A 56 0.78 2.01 6.61
N TYR A 57 -0.21 2.85 6.88
CA TYR A 57 -0.55 4.00 6.05
C TYR A 57 0.46 5.14 6.21
N GLU A 58 0.93 5.43 7.42
CA GLU A 58 1.98 6.43 7.66
C GLU A 58 3.28 6.05 6.94
N LEU A 59 3.65 4.77 6.99
CA LEU A 59 4.76 4.25 6.19
C LEU A 59 4.53 4.44 4.68
N ALA A 60 3.32 4.19 4.18
CA ALA A 60 3.00 4.37 2.77
C ALA A 60 3.12 5.84 2.35
N ASP A 61 2.63 6.76 3.16
CA ASP A 61 2.74 8.21 2.94
C ASP A 61 4.19 8.67 2.93
N ALA A 62 5.00 8.26 3.91
CA ALA A 62 6.42 8.56 3.97
C ALA A 62 7.20 8.08 2.73
N ILE A 63 6.83 6.90 2.18
CA ILE A 63 7.39 6.37 0.93
C ILE A 63 7.00 7.24 -0.28
N LEU A 64 5.75 7.68 -0.37
CA LEU A 64 5.27 8.54 -1.46
C LEU A 64 5.94 9.92 -1.44
N ASP A 65 6.20 10.45 -0.24
CA ASP A 65 6.88 11.73 -0.04
C ASP A 65 8.40 11.64 -0.23
N ASN A 66 8.95 10.43 -0.39
CA ASN A 66 10.38 10.13 -0.45
C ASN A 66 11.16 10.63 0.80
N ASP A 67 10.52 10.68 1.96
CA ASP A 67 11.14 11.03 3.23
C ASP A 67 11.75 9.81 3.91
N LEU A 68 13.05 9.55 3.65
CA LEU A 68 13.76 8.40 4.21
C LEU A 68 13.92 8.45 5.74
N GLN A 69 13.79 9.60 6.37
CA GLN A 69 13.84 9.70 7.84
C GLN A 69 12.50 9.25 8.42
N GLU A 70 11.40 9.71 7.83
CA GLU A 70 10.07 9.26 8.23
C GLU A 70 9.86 7.78 7.88
N VAL A 71 10.26 7.32 6.69
CA VAL A 71 10.25 5.88 6.34
C VAL A 71 10.96 5.03 7.39
N LYS A 72 12.12 5.48 7.90
CA LYS A 72 12.85 4.75 8.95
C LYS A 72 12.06 4.70 10.27
N LYS A 73 11.39 5.79 10.63
CA LYS A 73 10.55 5.88 11.83
C LYS A 73 9.38 4.92 11.71
N GLU A 74 8.60 5.02 10.67
CA GLU A 74 7.39 4.21 10.47
C GLU A 74 7.72 2.72 10.29
N LEU A 75 8.87 2.36 9.70
CA LEU A 75 9.37 0.98 9.73
C LEU A 75 9.64 0.49 11.17
N GLY A 76 10.06 1.38 12.07
CA GLY A 76 10.23 1.08 13.49
C GLY A 76 8.89 0.77 14.16
N ASP A 77 7.86 1.56 13.88
CA ASP A 77 6.54 1.41 14.47
C ASP A 77 5.82 0.16 13.92
N VAL A 78 5.91 -0.14 12.63
CA VAL A 78 5.46 -1.42 12.07
C VAL A 78 6.21 -2.62 12.68
N LEU A 79 7.54 -2.51 12.86
CA LEU A 79 8.34 -3.56 13.50
C LEU A 79 7.95 -3.76 14.97
N LEU A 80 7.67 -2.68 15.70
CA LEU A 80 7.14 -2.74 17.06
C LEU A 80 5.85 -3.57 17.12
N HIS A 81 4.91 -3.32 16.23
CA HIS A 81 3.65 -4.08 16.16
C HIS A 81 3.88 -5.57 15.86
N ILE A 82 4.82 -5.90 14.96
CA ILE A 82 5.17 -7.30 14.68
C ILE A 82 5.69 -8.00 15.95
N VAL A 83 6.60 -7.35 16.66
CA VAL A 83 7.16 -7.89 17.92
C VAL A 83 6.08 -7.99 19.00
N PHE A 84 5.18 -7.00 19.07
CA PHE A 84 4.10 -6.99 20.04
C PHE A 84 3.10 -8.15 19.81
N TYR A 85 2.68 -8.38 18.58
CA TYR A 85 1.82 -9.53 18.24
C TYR A 85 2.51 -10.86 18.59
N ALA A 86 3.80 -10.98 18.28
CA ALA A 86 4.57 -12.18 18.60
C ALA A 86 4.67 -12.38 20.10
N LYS A 87 4.84 -11.30 20.88
CA LYS A 87 4.82 -11.35 22.34
C LYS A 87 3.47 -11.82 22.89
N ILE A 88 2.36 -11.26 22.41
CA ILE A 88 1.00 -11.70 22.80
C ILE A 88 0.78 -13.18 22.43
N GLY A 89 1.24 -13.61 21.24
CA GLY A 89 1.17 -15.01 20.81
C GLY A 89 1.93 -15.95 21.75
N SER A 90 3.12 -15.52 22.21
CA SER A 90 3.95 -16.31 23.11
C SER A 90 3.32 -16.48 24.51
N GLU A 91 2.57 -15.51 24.99
CA GLU A 91 1.87 -15.56 26.28
C GLU A 91 0.79 -16.65 26.32
N SER A 92 0.22 -16.99 25.16
CA SER A 92 -0.73 -18.10 25.02
C SER A 92 -0.07 -19.42 24.59
N GLY A 93 1.25 -19.42 24.36
CA GLY A 93 2.00 -20.57 23.85
C GLY A 93 1.64 -20.93 22.40
N ALA A 94 1.09 -20.00 21.62
CA ALA A 94 0.67 -20.23 20.25
C ALA A 94 1.85 -20.11 19.25
N PHE A 95 2.64 -19.06 19.35
CA PHE A 95 3.84 -18.79 18.55
C PHE A 95 4.65 -17.67 19.17
N ASP A 96 5.91 -17.53 18.80
CA ASP A 96 6.78 -16.41 19.15
C ASP A 96 7.42 -15.76 17.90
N ILE A 97 8.31 -14.78 18.11
CA ILE A 97 8.98 -14.07 17.02
C ILE A 97 9.96 -14.99 16.24
N GLY A 98 10.47 -16.03 16.89
CA GLY A 98 11.30 -17.06 16.26
C GLY A 98 10.48 -17.85 15.25
N ASP A 99 9.29 -18.30 15.64
CA ASP A 99 8.37 -19.02 14.75
C ASP A 99 7.97 -18.16 13.55
N VAL A 100 7.59 -16.90 13.78
CA VAL A 100 7.27 -15.95 12.71
C VAL A 100 8.44 -15.79 11.74
N SER A 101 9.67 -15.68 12.27
CA SER A 101 10.87 -15.51 11.47
C SER A 101 11.23 -16.77 10.68
N HIS A 102 11.14 -17.94 11.28
CA HIS A 102 11.39 -19.22 10.61
C HIS A 102 10.38 -19.48 9.50
N GLU A 103 9.09 -19.29 9.79
CA GLU A 103 8.04 -19.53 8.80
C GLU A 103 8.19 -18.65 7.55
N ILE A 104 8.52 -17.37 7.71
CA ILE A 104 8.75 -16.50 6.55
C ILE A 104 10.04 -16.88 5.80
N CYS A 105 11.10 -17.32 6.49
CA CYS A 105 12.33 -17.80 5.85
C CYS A 105 12.06 -19.05 4.97
N GLU A 106 11.40 -20.06 5.53
CA GLU A 106 11.08 -21.28 4.79
C GLU A 106 10.17 -20.99 3.60
N LYS A 107 9.19 -20.14 3.78
CA LYS A 107 8.31 -19.66 2.69
C LYS A 107 9.09 -18.94 1.58
N LEU A 108 10.06 -18.09 1.92
CA LEU A 108 10.90 -17.41 0.94
C LEU A 108 11.79 -18.39 0.20
N ILE A 109 12.43 -19.32 0.89
CA ILE A 109 13.27 -20.37 0.28
C ILE A 109 12.42 -21.20 -0.69
N HIS A 110 11.27 -21.69 -0.25
CA HIS A 110 10.36 -22.49 -1.08
C HIS A 110 9.91 -21.75 -2.35
N ARG A 111 9.63 -20.45 -2.23
CA ARG A 111 9.11 -19.63 -3.34
C ARG A 111 10.18 -19.05 -4.26
N HIS A 112 11.46 -19.25 -3.95
CA HIS A 112 12.58 -18.82 -4.79
C HIS A 112 13.47 -20.00 -5.21
N PRO A 113 12.91 -21.05 -5.88
CA PRO A 113 13.68 -22.22 -6.29
C PRO A 113 14.76 -21.88 -7.33
N HIS A 114 14.71 -20.72 -7.95
CA HIS A 114 15.75 -20.18 -8.82
C HIS A 114 16.96 -19.60 -8.07
N ILE A 115 16.85 -19.40 -6.75
CA ILE A 115 17.95 -18.95 -5.88
C ILE A 115 18.44 -20.11 -4.98
N TYR A 116 17.51 -20.90 -4.44
CA TYR A 116 17.79 -21.91 -3.42
C TYR A 116 17.63 -23.36 -3.93
N GLY A 117 17.30 -23.55 -5.21
CA GLY A 117 17.12 -24.84 -5.87
C GLY A 117 17.70 -24.84 -7.28
N ASP A 118 17.21 -25.73 -8.13
CA ASP A 118 17.77 -26.01 -9.46
C ASP A 118 16.95 -25.39 -10.62
N VAL A 119 15.97 -24.53 -10.33
CA VAL A 119 15.13 -23.87 -11.35
C VAL A 119 15.89 -22.70 -11.95
N SER A 120 15.95 -22.61 -13.28
CA SER A 120 16.46 -21.42 -13.98
C SER A 120 15.30 -20.53 -14.42
N VAL A 121 15.48 -19.22 -14.31
CA VAL A 121 14.56 -18.19 -14.80
C VAL A 121 15.35 -17.13 -15.56
N GLU A 122 14.78 -16.62 -16.64
CA GLU A 122 15.46 -15.65 -17.52
C GLU A 122 15.06 -14.20 -17.21
N ASN A 123 13.86 -14.00 -16.63
CA ASN A 123 13.31 -12.68 -16.41
C ASN A 123 12.32 -12.63 -15.22
N GLU A 124 11.90 -11.42 -14.85
CA GLU A 124 10.97 -11.16 -13.75
C GLU A 124 9.58 -11.78 -13.99
N GLU A 125 9.13 -11.86 -15.24
CA GLU A 125 7.81 -12.40 -15.58
C GLU A 125 7.74 -13.89 -15.29
N GLU A 126 8.81 -14.65 -15.58
CA GLU A 126 8.92 -16.07 -15.24
C GLU A 126 8.93 -16.27 -13.72
N VAL A 127 9.61 -15.41 -12.97
CA VAL A 127 9.57 -15.45 -11.50
C VAL A 127 8.16 -15.28 -10.98
N LYS A 128 7.41 -14.27 -11.48
CA LYS A 128 6.01 -14.01 -11.08
C LYS A 128 5.10 -15.19 -11.42
N LYS A 129 5.24 -15.76 -12.61
CA LYS A 129 4.47 -16.92 -13.06
C LYS A 129 4.73 -18.16 -12.18
N ASN A 130 6.01 -18.44 -11.89
CA ASN A 130 6.40 -19.53 -10.99
C ASN A 130 5.83 -19.34 -9.58
N TRP A 131 5.84 -18.12 -9.07
CA TRP A 131 5.27 -17.77 -7.77
C TRP A 131 3.77 -18.07 -7.68
N GLU A 132 2.98 -17.68 -8.66
CA GLU A 132 1.53 -17.97 -8.66
C GLU A 132 1.27 -19.48 -8.78
N GLN A 133 2.06 -20.21 -9.59
CA GLN A 133 1.95 -21.66 -9.68
C GLN A 133 2.29 -22.36 -8.34
N LEU A 134 3.33 -21.90 -7.64
CA LEU A 134 3.69 -22.45 -6.33
C LEU A 134 2.60 -22.19 -5.29
N LYS A 135 2.04 -21.00 -5.26
CA LYS A 135 0.91 -20.67 -4.36
C LYS A 135 -0.33 -21.54 -4.61
N LEU A 136 -0.62 -21.90 -5.86
CA LEU A 136 -1.72 -22.84 -6.18
C LEU A 136 -1.43 -24.24 -5.63
N LYS A 137 -0.15 -24.71 -5.70
CA LYS A 137 0.26 -26.00 -5.14
C LYS A 137 0.23 -26.04 -3.61
N GLU A 138 0.34 -24.91 -2.94
CA GLU A 138 0.25 -24.78 -1.48
C GLU A 138 -1.18 -24.97 -0.93
N GLY A 139 -2.13 -25.39 -1.77
CA GLY A 139 -3.51 -25.70 -1.35
C GLY A 139 -4.51 -24.54 -1.48
N ASN A 140 -4.14 -23.48 -2.17
CA ASN A 140 -5.09 -22.42 -2.50
C ASN A 140 -6.17 -22.95 -3.46
N GLN A 141 -7.43 -22.92 -3.04
CA GLN A 141 -8.57 -23.39 -3.84
C GLN A 141 -8.87 -22.50 -5.06
N SER A 142 -8.34 -21.28 -5.08
CA SER A 142 -8.53 -20.31 -6.16
C SER A 142 -7.32 -19.35 -6.22
N VAL A 143 -7.00 -18.91 -7.41
CA VAL A 143 -6.01 -17.82 -7.64
C VAL A 143 -6.33 -16.59 -6.80
N LEU A 144 -7.61 -16.28 -6.64
CA LEU A 144 -8.08 -15.10 -5.90
C LEU A 144 -8.18 -15.31 -4.38
N SER A 145 -8.06 -16.55 -3.86
CA SER A 145 -8.18 -16.83 -2.42
C SER A 145 -7.15 -16.10 -1.56
N GLY A 146 -6.00 -15.73 -2.12
CA GLY A 146 -4.97 -14.95 -1.43
C GLY A 146 -5.18 -13.43 -1.46
N VAL A 147 -6.35 -12.93 -1.89
CA VAL A 147 -6.68 -11.50 -1.81
C VAL A 147 -7.45 -11.24 -0.51
N PRO A 148 -6.90 -10.46 0.44
CA PRO A 148 -7.58 -10.22 1.71
C PRO A 148 -8.94 -9.53 1.53
N LYS A 149 -9.96 -10.01 2.24
CA LYS A 149 -11.32 -9.44 2.17
C LYS A 149 -11.39 -7.99 2.65
N GLY A 150 -10.53 -7.62 3.60
CA GLY A 150 -10.50 -6.30 4.21
C GLY A 150 -9.71 -5.23 3.44
N LEU A 151 -9.14 -5.55 2.28
CA LEU A 151 -8.46 -4.53 1.47
C LEU A 151 -9.44 -3.46 0.98
N PRO A 152 -9.02 -2.17 0.94
CA PRO A 152 -9.74 -1.13 0.22
C PRO A 152 -10.07 -1.54 -1.21
N ALA A 153 -11.22 -1.10 -1.72
CA ALA A 153 -11.78 -1.61 -2.97
C ALA A 153 -10.84 -1.43 -4.17
N LEU A 154 -10.15 -0.29 -4.27
CA LEU A 154 -9.23 0.00 -5.37
C LEU A 154 -8.01 -0.93 -5.36
N ILE A 155 -7.35 -1.06 -4.21
CA ILE A 155 -6.21 -1.99 -4.03
C ILE A 155 -6.68 -3.44 -4.28
N LYS A 156 -7.87 -3.81 -3.81
CA LYS A 156 -8.46 -5.15 -4.02
C LYS A 156 -8.64 -5.45 -5.50
N ALA A 157 -9.24 -4.53 -6.26
CA ALA A 157 -9.44 -4.68 -7.69
C ALA A 157 -8.10 -4.86 -8.43
N TYR A 158 -7.13 -3.99 -8.15
CA TYR A 158 -5.78 -4.09 -8.72
C TYR A 158 -5.14 -5.45 -8.44
N ARG A 159 -5.18 -5.92 -7.17
CA ARG A 159 -4.61 -7.21 -6.77
C ARG A 159 -5.32 -8.42 -7.41
N MET A 160 -6.65 -8.34 -7.57
CA MET A 160 -7.42 -9.40 -8.25
C MET A 160 -6.99 -9.49 -9.72
N GLN A 161 -6.90 -8.37 -10.42
CA GLN A 161 -6.49 -8.32 -11.82
C GLN A 161 -5.04 -8.78 -12.01
N GLU A 162 -4.13 -8.35 -11.15
CA GLU A 162 -2.73 -8.78 -11.18
C GLU A 162 -2.60 -10.31 -11.02
N LYS A 163 -3.39 -10.90 -10.12
CA LYS A 163 -3.41 -12.36 -9.92
C LYS A 163 -4.02 -13.09 -11.11
N ALA A 164 -5.09 -12.57 -11.68
CA ALA A 164 -5.71 -13.13 -12.87
C ALA A 164 -4.75 -13.10 -14.07
N ALA A 165 -4.06 -11.99 -14.27
CA ALA A 165 -3.02 -11.85 -15.30
C ALA A 165 -1.87 -12.87 -15.10
N GLY A 166 -1.44 -13.11 -13.85
CA GLY A 166 -0.39 -14.07 -13.52
C GLY A 166 -0.68 -15.51 -13.93
N VAL A 167 -1.95 -15.88 -14.18
CA VAL A 167 -2.37 -17.20 -14.69
C VAL A 167 -2.82 -17.16 -16.15
N GLY A 168 -2.57 -16.04 -16.84
CA GLY A 168 -2.85 -15.90 -18.27
C GLY A 168 -4.23 -15.35 -18.61
N PHE A 169 -5.02 -14.90 -17.62
CA PHE A 169 -6.28 -14.19 -17.86
C PHE A 169 -6.02 -12.69 -17.95
N ASP A 170 -5.54 -12.26 -19.11
CA ASP A 170 -5.20 -10.86 -19.41
C ASP A 170 -5.34 -10.55 -20.90
N TRP A 171 -5.45 -9.27 -21.24
CA TRP A 171 -5.41 -8.80 -22.63
C TRP A 171 -3.97 -8.79 -23.15
N GLU A 172 -3.83 -9.02 -24.44
CA GLU A 172 -2.52 -9.00 -25.10
C GLU A 172 -1.94 -7.58 -25.23
N LYS A 173 -2.81 -6.55 -25.31
CA LYS A 173 -2.41 -5.17 -25.58
C LYS A 173 -3.22 -4.17 -24.74
N PRO A 174 -2.57 -3.11 -24.25
CA PRO A 174 -3.26 -2.05 -23.50
C PRO A 174 -4.42 -1.38 -24.26
N GLU A 175 -4.33 -1.29 -25.59
CA GLU A 175 -5.39 -0.71 -26.40
C GLU A 175 -6.72 -1.47 -26.29
N GLN A 176 -6.67 -2.79 -26.13
CA GLN A 176 -7.86 -3.64 -25.93
C GLN A 176 -8.51 -3.34 -24.58
N VAL A 177 -7.70 -3.10 -23.53
CA VAL A 177 -8.21 -2.70 -22.23
C VAL A 177 -8.84 -1.31 -22.30
N TRP A 178 -8.27 -0.41 -23.09
CA TRP A 178 -8.84 0.93 -23.30
C TRP A 178 -10.18 0.89 -24.04
N GLU A 179 -10.37 -0.01 -24.99
CA GLU A 179 -11.69 -0.20 -25.63
C GLU A 179 -12.73 -0.66 -24.60
N LYS A 180 -12.36 -1.55 -23.65
CA LYS A 180 -13.25 -1.94 -22.56
C LYS A 180 -13.60 -0.76 -21.64
N VAL A 181 -12.65 0.13 -21.34
CA VAL A 181 -12.97 1.36 -20.58
C VAL A 181 -14.02 2.23 -21.29
N LYS A 182 -13.94 2.34 -22.63
CA LYS A 182 -14.94 3.12 -23.41
C LYS A 182 -16.30 2.44 -23.41
N GLU A 183 -16.33 1.10 -23.47
CA GLU A 183 -17.55 0.31 -23.38
C GLU A 183 -18.25 0.58 -22.05
N GLU A 184 -17.55 0.40 -20.90
CA GLU A 184 -18.10 0.64 -19.55
C GLU A 184 -18.55 2.10 -19.36
N LEU A 185 -17.80 3.06 -19.92
CA LEU A 185 -18.21 4.46 -19.91
C LEU A 185 -19.52 4.69 -20.70
N GLY A 186 -19.70 3.96 -21.79
CA GLY A 186 -20.92 3.99 -22.58
C GLY A 186 -22.12 3.43 -21.81
N GLU A 187 -21.95 2.25 -21.20
CA GLU A 187 -22.96 1.57 -20.40
C GLU A 187 -23.38 2.41 -19.20
N PHE A 188 -22.41 2.95 -18.45
CA PHE A 188 -22.68 3.90 -17.38
C PHE A 188 -23.50 5.12 -17.85
N ASN A 189 -23.13 5.75 -18.97
CA ASN A 189 -23.87 6.88 -19.51
C ASN A 189 -25.30 6.54 -19.93
N ASP A 190 -25.53 5.32 -20.40
CA ASP A 190 -26.87 4.86 -20.79
C ASP A 190 -27.76 4.64 -19.56
N GLU A 191 -27.22 4.10 -18.45
CA GLU A 191 -27.97 3.99 -17.20
C GLU A 191 -28.24 5.38 -16.55
N VAL A 192 -27.31 6.33 -16.67
CA VAL A 192 -27.55 7.73 -16.25
C VAL A 192 -28.76 8.33 -16.98
N LYS A 193 -28.93 8.07 -18.29
CA LYS A 193 -30.08 8.55 -19.07
C LYS A 193 -31.41 7.89 -18.64
N LYS A 194 -31.35 6.61 -18.24
CA LYS A 194 -32.51 5.86 -17.74
C LYS A 194 -32.92 6.27 -16.33
N GLY A 195 -31.98 6.76 -15.52
CA GLY A 195 -32.21 7.19 -14.14
C GLY A 195 -32.36 6.04 -13.14
N ASP A 196 -31.86 4.84 -13.49
CA ASP A 196 -31.83 3.69 -12.58
C ASP A 196 -30.59 3.76 -11.70
N THR A 197 -30.76 4.11 -10.44
CA THR A 197 -29.64 4.35 -9.50
C THR A 197 -28.85 3.07 -9.22
N ASP A 198 -29.50 1.93 -9.11
CA ASP A 198 -28.81 0.65 -8.80
C ASP A 198 -27.97 0.20 -9.99
N ALA A 199 -28.51 0.32 -11.19
CA ALA A 199 -27.76 0.05 -12.43
C ALA A 199 -26.61 1.06 -12.63
N MET A 200 -26.82 2.36 -12.36
CA MET A 200 -25.76 3.35 -12.40
C MET A 200 -24.62 3.04 -11.44
N GLU A 201 -24.90 2.58 -10.22
CA GLU A 201 -23.88 2.19 -9.24
C GLU A 201 -23.08 0.97 -9.74
N ALA A 202 -23.73 -0.01 -10.34
CA ALA A 202 -23.08 -1.19 -10.91
C ALA A 202 -22.12 -0.80 -12.04
N GLU A 203 -22.62 -0.09 -13.06
CA GLU A 203 -21.82 0.34 -14.21
C GLU A 203 -20.67 1.30 -13.83
N PHE A 204 -20.90 2.14 -12.83
CA PHE A 204 -19.82 2.98 -12.29
C PHE A 204 -18.72 2.13 -11.64
N GLY A 205 -19.09 1.04 -10.96
CA GLY A 205 -18.16 0.06 -10.42
C GLY A 205 -17.33 -0.60 -11.51
N ASP A 206 -17.96 -1.03 -12.62
CA ASP A 206 -17.30 -1.67 -13.75
C ASP A 206 -16.38 -0.70 -14.51
N LEU A 207 -16.81 0.55 -14.66
CA LEU A 207 -15.96 1.62 -15.21
C LEU A 207 -14.69 1.83 -14.36
N ILE A 208 -14.80 1.94 -13.03
CA ILE A 208 -13.63 2.07 -12.15
C ILE A 208 -12.74 0.83 -12.26
N PHE A 209 -13.32 -0.37 -12.27
CA PHE A 209 -12.59 -1.62 -12.38
C PHE A 209 -11.81 -1.70 -13.70
N SER A 210 -12.41 -1.30 -14.82
CA SER A 210 -11.77 -1.25 -16.13
C SER A 210 -10.66 -0.19 -16.19
N MET A 211 -10.85 0.97 -15.55
CA MET A 211 -9.82 2.02 -15.42
C MET A 211 -8.60 1.53 -14.61
N ILE A 212 -8.83 0.80 -13.52
CA ILE A 212 -7.75 0.17 -12.72
C ILE A 212 -6.97 -0.82 -13.57
N ASN A 213 -7.68 -1.62 -14.38
CA ASN A 213 -7.03 -2.58 -15.28
C ASN A 213 -6.20 -1.89 -16.35
N TYR A 214 -6.72 -0.82 -16.94
CA TYR A 214 -5.95 -0.03 -17.89
C TYR A 214 -4.70 0.59 -17.27
N ALA A 215 -4.80 1.17 -16.07
CA ALA A 215 -3.65 1.67 -15.34
C ALA A 215 -2.59 0.58 -15.14
N ARG A 216 -2.99 -0.63 -14.73
CA ARG A 216 -2.10 -1.80 -14.60
C ARG A 216 -1.43 -2.15 -15.94
N ALA A 217 -2.20 -2.21 -17.03
CA ALA A 217 -1.70 -2.58 -18.36
C ALA A 217 -0.64 -1.60 -18.90
N ILE A 218 -0.69 -0.34 -18.50
CA ILE A 218 0.31 0.69 -18.88
C ILE A 218 1.35 0.96 -17.76
N GLY A 219 1.42 0.09 -16.75
CA GLY A 219 2.45 0.16 -15.69
C GLY A 219 2.23 1.26 -14.66
N ILE A 220 1.01 1.78 -14.52
CA ILE A 220 0.65 2.77 -13.49
C ILE A 220 0.02 2.06 -12.30
N ASN A 221 0.49 2.37 -11.09
CA ASN A 221 -0.20 1.99 -9.87
C ASN A 221 -1.35 2.97 -9.61
N PRO A 222 -2.64 2.54 -9.66
CA PRO A 222 -3.79 3.43 -9.56
C PRO A 222 -3.99 4.01 -8.17
N GLU A 223 -3.64 3.28 -7.09
CA GLU A 223 -3.68 3.77 -5.71
C GLU A 223 -2.71 4.94 -5.54
N ASN A 224 -1.44 4.74 -5.90
CA ASN A 224 -0.42 5.79 -5.83
C ASN A 224 -0.77 7.01 -6.70
N ALA A 225 -1.40 6.79 -7.86
CA ALA A 225 -1.82 7.87 -8.76
C ALA A 225 -2.95 8.70 -8.14
N LEU A 226 -3.93 8.03 -7.51
CA LEU A 226 -5.05 8.70 -6.84
C LEU A 226 -4.56 9.43 -5.59
N GLU A 227 -3.71 8.81 -4.77
CA GLU A 227 -3.19 9.42 -3.54
C GLU A 227 -2.35 10.68 -3.84
N ARG A 228 -1.51 10.66 -4.86
CA ARG A 228 -0.83 11.88 -5.33
C ARG A 228 -1.81 12.97 -5.73
N THR A 229 -2.98 12.62 -6.21
CA THR A 229 -4.03 13.58 -6.56
C THR A 229 -4.73 14.11 -5.32
N ASN A 230 -4.99 13.26 -4.32
CA ASN A 230 -5.53 13.65 -3.01
C ASN A 230 -4.58 14.61 -2.29
N THR A 231 -3.31 14.29 -2.19
CA THR A 231 -2.26 15.15 -1.62
C THR A 231 -2.20 16.50 -2.33
N LYS A 232 -2.22 16.49 -3.66
CA LYS A 232 -2.24 17.70 -4.48
C LYS A 232 -3.51 18.54 -4.25
N PHE A 233 -4.67 17.91 -4.11
CA PHE A 233 -5.92 18.57 -3.79
C PHE A 233 -5.85 19.20 -2.40
N LYS A 234 -5.47 18.44 -1.38
CA LYS A 234 -5.30 18.90 0.00
C LYS A 234 -4.38 20.13 0.06
N LYS A 235 -3.19 20.04 -0.54
CA LYS A 235 -2.23 21.15 -0.58
C LYS A 235 -2.84 22.43 -1.17
N ARG A 236 -3.57 22.31 -2.29
CA ARG A 236 -4.20 23.46 -2.95
C ARG A 236 -5.35 24.03 -2.14
N PHE A 237 -6.14 23.17 -1.53
CA PHE A 237 -7.26 23.59 -0.71
C PHE A 237 -6.79 24.30 0.57
N THR A 238 -5.78 23.76 1.26
CA THR A 238 -5.15 24.42 2.42
C THR A 238 -4.58 25.79 2.06
N TYR A 239 -3.96 25.92 0.87
CA TYR A 239 -3.52 27.22 0.39
C TYR A 239 -4.71 28.19 0.19
N LEU A 240 -5.79 27.72 -0.41
CA LEU A 240 -7.01 28.51 -0.59
C LEU A 240 -7.56 28.97 0.77
N GLU A 241 -7.67 28.08 1.75
CA GLU A 241 -8.09 28.40 3.12
C GLU A 241 -7.22 29.50 3.73
N SER A 242 -5.90 29.35 3.66
CA SER A 242 -4.96 30.33 4.21
C SER A 242 -5.07 31.70 3.53
N GLN A 243 -5.31 31.75 2.21
CA GLN A 243 -5.48 33.00 1.49
C GLN A 243 -6.82 33.70 1.78
N ALA A 244 -7.88 32.92 1.98
CA ALA A 244 -9.19 33.45 2.43
C ALA A 244 -9.07 34.05 3.83
N GLU A 245 -8.44 33.34 4.77
CA GLU A 245 -8.21 33.80 6.14
C GLU A 245 -7.39 35.11 6.18
N LEU A 246 -6.29 35.18 5.42
CA LEU A 246 -5.45 36.37 5.31
C LEU A 246 -6.21 37.60 4.80
N LYS A 247 -7.28 37.41 4.03
CA LYS A 247 -8.15 38.45 3.50
C LYS A 247 -9.39 38.70 4.37
N GLY A 248 -9.53 37.95 5.48
CA GLY A 248 -10.71 38.05 6.35
C GLY A 248 -12.00 37.56 5.68
N LEU A 249 -11.90 36.66 4.70
CA LEU A 249 -13.04 36.09 3.98
C LEU A 249 -13.42 34.75 4.58
N SER A 250 -14.72 34.49 4.71
CA SER A 250 -15.23 33.14 5.05
C SER A 250 -15.47 32.35 3.78
N LEU A 251 -14.96 31.12 3.73
CA LEU A 251 -15.16 30.21 2.58
C LEU A 251 -16.66 29.97 2.29
N SER A 252 -17.49 29.94 3.33
CA SER A 252 -18.95 29.75 3.19
C SER A 252 -19.67 30.93 2.53
N GLU A 253 -19.01 32.08 2.46
CA GLU A 253 -19.56 33.31 1.87
C GLU A 253 -18.97 33.65 0.49
N MET A 254 -17.92 32.87 0.09
CA MET A 254 -17.27 33.07 -1.19
C MET A 254 -17.99 32.31 -2.31
N SER A 255 -18.04 32.94 -3.48
CA SER A 255 -18.43 32.25 -4.71
C SER A 255 -17.36 31.27 -5.20
N LEU A 256 -17.74 30.31 -6.05
CA LEU A 256 -16.80 29.39 -6.65
C LEU A 256 -15.73 30.12 -7.49
N GLU A 257 -16.11 31.16 -8.20
CA GLU A 257 -15.20 31.97 -9.00
C GLU A 257 -14.16 32.69 -8.13
N GLU A 258 -14.52 33.18 -6.95
CA GLU A 258 -13.57 33.76 -5.99
C GLU A 258 -12.62 32.74 -5.42
N MET A 259 -13.11 31.53 -5.10
CA MET A 259 -12.28 30.42 -4.65
C MET A 259 -11.33 29.96 -5.75
N ASP A 260 -11.76 29.92 -7.01
CA ASP A 260 -10.95 29.53 -8.16
C ASP A 260 -9.74 30.45 -8.39
N VAL A 261 -9.82 31.72 -8.00
CA VAL A 261 -8.65 32.62 -8.04
C VAL A 261 -7.51 32.07 -7.17
N PHE A 262 -7.82 31.67 -5.93
CA PHE A 262 -6.84 31.13 -5.00
C PHE A 262 -6.39 29.70 -5.43
N TRP A 263 -7.34 28.91 -5.86
CA TRP A 263 -7.06 27.55 -6.38
C TRP A 263 -6.09 27.57 -7.57
N ASN A 264 -6.30 28.50 -8.52
CA ASN A 264 -5.42 28.63 -9.67
C ASN A 264 -4.05 29.23 -9.30
N ALA A 265 -3.98 30.06 -8.27
CA ALA A 265 -2.71 30.52 -7.71
C ALA A 265 -1.91 29.35 -7.09
N ALA A 266 -2.58 28.46 -6.36
CA ALA A 266 -1.98 27.27 -5.76
C ALA A 266 -1.38 26.29 -6.78
N LYS A 267 -1.83 26.27 -8.03
CA LYS A 267 -1.27 25.42 -9.10
C LYS A 267 0.17 25.80 -9.49
N LYS A 268 0.62 27.01 -9.10
CA LYS A 268 1.94 27.56 -9.46
C LYS A 268 2.98 27.34 -8.36
N LEU A 269 2.57 26.78 -7.21
CA LEU A 269 3.40 26.41 -6.07
C LEU A 269 3.80 24.94 -6.15
#